data_aa3f52567d9e60484974bbf2d3c0ce80
#
_entry.id   aa3f52567d9e60484974bbf2d3c0ce80
#
_cell.length_a   1.000
_cell.length_b   1.000
_cell.length_c   1.000
_cell.angle_alpha   90.00
_cell.angle_beta   90.00
_cell.angle_gamma   90.00
#
_symmetry.space_group_name_H-M   'P 1'
#
loop_
_entity.id
_entity.type
_entity.pdbx_description
1 polymer ?
#
loop_
_entity_poly.entity_id
_entity_poly.type
_entity_poly.pdbx_seq_one_letter_code
_entity_poly.pdbx_strand_id
1 'polypeptide(L)'
;MSHDRSGSADSGDRPAGALPEGAGALPDAGGVSRETAVLSDGAPLSVSLSETDLRVIETLLAPLRAWTSPRFYGLENIPAEGPVLLVGNHNLLGGIDAPLLLPEVLRRRGRLIRGLAENVLIAVPGVRHLLHHYGSVRGTRQNCLALLERGEAVMVFPGGGREAVRRKNEKYHLKWEGRTGFARMAIEAGAPIVPIAMIGVDDAYDIVVDGDHPVLRPLRWVVEALGINRELTPPLVRGIGPTPLPRPERFYFAAGAPI
;
A
#
# COMPACT_ATOMS: atom_id res chain seq x y z
N MET A 1 -58.33 -50.04 14.26
CA MET A 1 -58.94 -49.07 15.19
C MET A 1 -58.54 -47.71 14.62
N SER A 2 -59.24 -47.16 13.63
CA SER A 2 -60.47 -46.39 13.66
C SER A 2 -60.36 -45.09 14.45
N HIS A 3 -60.31 -43.98 13.78
CA HIS A 3 -61.29 -42.90 13.59
C HIS A 3 -60.49 -41.68 12.98
N ASP A 4 -60.69 -41.27 11.79
CA ASP A 4 -61.69 -40.62 10.98
C ASP A 4 -62.44 -39.46 11.70
N ARG A 5 -62.30 -38.26 11.10
CA ARG A 5 -63.27 -37.17 10.88
C ARG A 5 -62.52 -35.89 10.45
N SER A 6 -62.48 -35.56 9.17
CA SER A 6 -63.46 -34.76 8.37
C SER A 6 -63.97 -33.48 9.06
N GLY A 7 -63.73 -32.36 8.40
CA GLY A 7 -64.29 -31.05 8.70
C GLY A 7 -63.87 -30.02 7.68
N SER A 8 -64.77 -29.74 6.81
CA SER A 8 -64.85 -28.96 5.61
C SER A 8 -64.83 -27.45 5.82
N ALA A 9 -64.29 -26.77 4.81
CA ALA A 9 -64.73 -25.53 4.16
C ALA A 9 -65.14 -24.31 5.01
N ASP A 10 -64.54 -23.20 4.78
CA ASP A 10 -65.30 -22.00 4.41
C ASP A 10 -64.39 -21.05 3.58
N SER A 11 -64.92 -20.66 2.45
CA SER A 11 -64.50 -19.70 1.46
C SER A 11 -64.97 -18.32 1.89
N GLY A 12 -64.00 -17.42 2.23
CA GLY A 12 -64.32 -16.03 2.54
C GLY A 12 -63.57 -15.09 1.62
N ASP A 13 -64.24 -14.76 0.54
CA ASP A 13 -63.92 -13.68 -0.39
C ASP A 13 -63.87 -12.33 0.34
N ARG A 14 -62.81 -11.57 0.27
CA ARG A 14 -62.72 -10.16 0.65
C ARG A 14 -62.04 -9.35 -0.43
N PRO A 15 -62.57 -8.18 -0.78
CA PRO A 15 -62.19 -7.42 -1.95
C PRO A 15 -60.86 -6.66 -1.76
N ALA A 16 -60.21 -6.43 -2.88
CA ALA A 16 -59.00 -5.62 -3.04
C ALA A 16 -59.16 -4.20 -2.46
N GLY A 17 -58.40 -3.91 -1.40
CA GLY A 17 -58.23 -2.56 -0.86
C GLY A 17 -57.19 -1.80 -1.65
N ALA A 18 -57.56 -0.63 -2.14
CA ALA A 18 -56.72 0.31 -2.88
C ALA A 18 -55.50 0.73 -2.09
N LEU A 19 -54.33 0.81 -2.76
CA LEU A 19 -53.13 1.38 -2.27
C LEU A 19 -53.27 2.90 -2.13
N PRO A 20 -52.79 3.54 -1.04
CA PRO A 20 -52.77 5.00 -0.98
C PRO A 20 -51.68 5.55 -1.88
N GLU A 21 -52.06 6.36 -2.83
CA GLU A 21 -51.18 7.32 -3.52
C GLU A 21 -50.65 8.34 -2.51
N GLY A 22 -49.33 8.32 -2.29
CA GLY A 22 -48.66 9.23 -1.39
C GLY A 22 -47.17 8.92 -1.30
N ALA A 23 -46.51 8.72 -2.46
CA ALA A 23 -45.05 8.67 -2.49
C ALA A 23 -44.55 10.11 -2.34
N GLY A 24 -44.31 10.52 -1.09
CA GLY A 24 -43.50 11.68 -0.79
C GLY A 24 -42.11 11.48 -1.40
N ALA A 25 -41.71 12.40 -2.28
CA ALA A 25 -40.37 12.47 -2.83
C ALA A 25 -39.33 12.42 -1.68
N LEU A 26 -38.45 11.45 -1.74
CA LEU A 26 -37.26 11.42 -0.89
C LEU A 26 -36.48 12.72 -1.09
N PRO A 27 -36.03 13.40 -0.03
CA PRO A 27 -35.23 14.60 -0.18
C PRO A 27 -33.99 14.25 -0.97
N ASP A 28 -33.76 15.03 -2.01
CA ASP A 28 -32.57 15.05 -2.84
C ASP A 28 -31.34 15.06 -1.91
N ALA A 29 -30.61 13.94 -1.88
CA ALA A 29 -29.38 13.84 -1.13
C ALA A 29 -28.41 14.81 -1.81
N GLY A 30 -28.32 16.00 -1.23
CA GLY A 30 -27.46 17.09 -1.70
C GLY A 30 -26.12 16.52 -2.12
N GLY A 31 -25.78 16.79 -3.38
CA GLY A 31 -24.54 16.36 -3.99
C GLY A 31 -23.34 16.83 -3.18
N VAL A 32 -22.83 15.96 -2.33
CA VAL A 32 -21.49 16.11 -1.77
C VAL A 32 -20.56 15.90 -2.95
N SER A 33 -19.97 16.99 -3.42
CA SER A 33 -18.95 16.99 -4.45
C SER A 33 -17.89 15.98 -4.05
N ARG A 34 -17.79 14.86 -4.80
CA ARG A 34 -16.87 13.75 -4.54
C ARG A 34 -15.38 14.12 -4.61
N GLU A 35 -15.07 15.37 -4.96
CA GLU A 35 -13.70 15.83 -5.23
C GLU A 35 -12.92 16.38 -4.04
N THR A 36 -13.52 16.59 -2.86
CA THR A 36 -12.84 17.22 -1.72
C THR A 36 -12.71 16.37 -0.47
N ALA A 37 -13.08 15.10 -0.53
CA ALA A 37 -12.87 14.22 0.61
C ALA A 37 -11.38 13.90 0.77
N VAL A 38 -10.81 14.21 1.94
CA VAL A 38 -9.41 13.97 2.30
C VAL A 38 -9.31 13.00 3.45
N LEU A 39 -8.19 12.29 3.49
CA LEU A 39 -7.82 11.41 4.61
C LEU A 39 -7.36 12.24 5.83
N SER A 40 -7.16 11.60 6.96
CA SER A 40 -6.79 12.25 8.24
C SER A 40 -5.49 13.06 8.18
N ASP A 41 -4.65 12.85 7.17
CA ASP A 41 -3.39 13.54 6.94
C ASP A 41 -3.46 14.59 5.81
N GLY A 42 -4.66 14.86 5.29
CA GLY A 42 -4.88 15.77 4.17
C GLY A 42 -4.57 15.18 2.80
N ALA A 43 -4.28 13.87 2.72
CA ALA A 43 -4.11 13.19 1.44
C ALA A 43 -5.45 13.06 0.70
N PRO A 44 -5.47 13.16 -0.63
CA PRO A 44 -6.70 12.99 -1.39
C PRO A 44 -7.19 11.53 -1.28
N LEU A 45 -8.50 11.37 -1.07
CA LEU A 45 -9.15 10.05 -1.06
C LEU A 45 -9.08 9.39 -2.44
N SER A 46 -9.23 10.15 -3.50
CA SER A 46 -9.12 9.67 -4.87
C SER A 46 -7.92 10.32 -5.56
N VAL A 47 -7.16 9.52 -6.30
CA VAL A 47 -6.02 9.99 -7.08
C VAL A 47 -6.18 9.48 -8.50
N SER A 48 -6.02 10.37 -9.47
CA SER A 48 -5.96 10.05 -10.89
C SER A 48 -4.66 10.60 -11.45
N LEU A 49 -3.84 9.72 -12.00
CA LEU A 49 -2.60 10.12 -12.64
C LEU A 49 -2.86 10.43 -14.11
N SER A 50 -2.39 11.58 -14.57
CA SER A 50 -2.44 11.97 -15.97
C SER A 50 -1.41 11.18 -16.80
N GLU A 51 -1.56 11.18 -18.11
CA GLU A 51 -0.53 10.63 -19.01
C GLU A 51 0.83 11.32 -18.83
N THR A 52 0.81 12.61 -18.49
CA THR A 52 2.04 13.37 -18.20
C THR A 52 2.73 12.84 -16.96
N ASP A 53 1.98 12.58 -15.87
CA ASP A 53 2.53 12.01 -14.65
C ASP A 53 3.18 10.64 -14.92
N LEU A 54 2.52 9.79 -15.71
CA LEU A 54 3.05 8.49 -16.09
C LEU A 54 4.34 8.62 -16.91
N ARG A 55 4.39 9.51 -17.88
CA ARG A 55 5.61 9.78 -18.67
C ARG A 55 6.74 10.32 -17.81
N VAL A 56 6.45 11.19 -16.85
CA VAL A 56 7.46 11.71 -15.90
C VAL A 56 8.04 10.56 -15.08
N ILE A 57 7.19 9.70 -14.48
CA ILE A 57 7.66 8.53 -13.73
C ILE A 57 8.53 7.63 -14.62
N GLU A 58 8.05 7.27 -15.81
CA GLU A 58 8.77 6.39 -16.72
C GLU A 58 10.13 6.98 -17.12
N THR A 59 10.18 8.28 -17.41
CA THR A 59 11.42 8.97 -17.76
C THR A 59 12.42 8.99 -16.61
N LEU A 60 11.94 9.30 -15.40
CA LEU A 60 12.79 9.32 -14.20
C LEU A 60 13.31 7.93 -13.82
N LEU A 61 12.51 6.90 -14.02
CA LEU A 61 12.88 5.52 -13.68
C LEU A 61 13.63 4.81 -14.82
N ALA A 62 13.62 5.34 -16.06
CA ALA A 62 14.25 4.69 -17.21
C ALA A 62 15.73 4.34 -16.98
N PRO A 63 16.58 5.23 -16.45
CA PRO A 63 17.98 4.89 -16.18
C PRO A 63 18.12 3.73 -15.16
N LEU A 64 17.33 3.75 -14.08
CA LEU A 64 17.35 2.71 -13.07
C LEU A 64 16.84 1.38 -13.62
N ARG A 65 15.77 1.40 -14.44
CA ARG A 65 15.22 0.22 -15.11
C ARG A 65 16.22 -0.39 -16.10
N ALA A 66 16.88 0.45 -16.88
CA ALA A 66 17.94 -0.01 -17.82
C ALA A 66 19.12 -0.64 -17.03
N TRP A 67 19.48 -0.04 -15.92
CA TRP A 67 20.61 -0.44 -15.09
C TRP A 67 20.38 -1.76 -14.36
N THR A 68 19.18 -1.94 -13.80
CA THR A 68 18.84 -3.09 -12.93
C THR A 68 18.02 -4.17 -13.64
N SER A 69 17.53 -3.89 -14.85
CA SER A 69 16.74 -4.81 -15.67
C SER A 69 15.67 -5.58 -14.86
N PRO A 70 14.74 -4.89 -14.19
CA PRO A 70 13.81 -5.51 -13.25
C PRO A 70 12.91 -6.54 -13.92
N ARG A 71 12.60 -7.61 -13.19
CA ARG A 71 11.70 -8.68 -13.62
C ARG A 71 10.48 -8.74 -12.69
N PHE A 72 9.31 -8.90 -13.29
CA PHE A 72 8.03 -8.91 -12.57
C PHE A 72 7.26 -10.19 -12.89
N TYR A 73 6.84 -10.90 -11.85
CA TYR A 73 6.14 -12.18 -11.93
C TYR A 73 4.84 -12.11 -11.13
N GLY A 74 3.82 -12.84 -11.59
CA GLY A 74 2.58 -13.02 -10.85
C GLY A 74 1.75 -11.74 -10.67
N LEU A 75 2.02 -10.65 -11.40
CA LEU A 75 1.23 -9.41 -11.27
C LEU A 75 -0.24 -9.63 -11.59
N GLU A 76 -0.57 -10.66 -12.37
CA GLU A 76 -1.93 -11.12 -12.64
C GLU A 76 -2.68 -11.57 -11.40
N ASN A 77 -1.99 -11.96 -10.34
CA ASN A 77 -2.58 -12.31 -9.05
C ASN A 77 -3.14 -11.09 -8.27
N ILE A 78 -2.75 -9.88 -8.67
CA ILE A 78 -3.33 -8.67 -8.09
C ILE A 78 -4.74 -8.46 -8.68
N PRO A 79 -5.80 -8.51 -7.87
CA PRO A 79 -7.18 -8.30 -8.36
C PRO A 79 -7.30 -6.98 -9.11
N ALA A 80 -8.01 -6.98 -10.24
CA ALA A 80 -8.22 -5.77 -11.03
C ALA A 80 -9.14 -4.77 -10.32
N GLU A 81 -10.06 -5.26 -9.51
CA GLU A 81 -11.07 -4.47 -8.80
C GLU A 81 -11.24 -4.95 -7.35
N GLY A 82 -11.93 -4.15 -6.54
CA GLY A 82 -12.22 -4.46 -5.14
C GLY A 82 -11.03 -4.22 -4.20
N PRO A 83 -11.22 -4.29 -2.89
CA PRO A 83 -10.16 -4.08 -1.93
C PRO A 83 -9.08 -5.16 -2.03
N VAL A 84 -7.83 -4.78 -1.89
CA VAL A 84 -6.72 -5.72 -1.76
C VAL A 84 -5.58 -5.10 -0.95
N LEU A 85 -5.00 -5.88 -0.05
CA LEU A 85 -3.83 -5.48 0.72
C LEU A 85 -2.59 -6.21 0.19
N LEU A 86 -1.69 -5.48 -0.46
CA LEU A 86 -0.39 -5.98 -0.87
C LEU A 86 0.57 -5.90 0.32
N VAL A 87 1.19 -7.01 0.66
CA VAL A 87 2.08 -7.12 1.83
C VAL A 87 3.45 -7.57 1.36
N GLY A 88 4.45 -6.71 1.50
CA GLY A 88 5.79 -6.96 0.98
C GLY A 88 6.91 -6.78 2.01
N ASN A 89 8.09 -7.34 1.69
CA ASN A 89 9.31 -7.01 2.37
C ASN A 89 9.84 -5.66 1.89
N HIS A 90 10.46 -4.90 2.79
CA HIS A 90 11.17 -3.67 2.42
C HIS A 90 12.66 -3.97 2.26
N ASN A 91 13.24 -3.51 1.15
CA ASN A 91 14.65 -3.68 0.90
C ASN A 91 15.49 -2.57 1.55
N LEU A 92 16.80 -2.75 1.53
CA LEU A 92 17.75 -1.76 2.04
C LEU A 92 17.50 -0.37 1.44
N LEU A 93 17.50 0.66 2.27
CA LEU A 93 17.16 2.06 1.98
C LEU A 93 15.68 2.33 1.60
N GLY A 94 14.86 1.31 1.32
CA GLY A 94 13.41 1.43 1.12
C GLY A 94 12.91 2.36 0.01
N GLY A 95 13.80 2.93 -0.77
CA GLY A 95 13.47 3.99 -1.72
C GLY A 95 13.46 3.57 -3.20
N ILE A 96 13.81 2.32 -3.50
CA ILE A 96 13.99 1.85 -4.89
C ILE A 96 12.87 0.90 -5.31
N ASP A 97 12.42 0.06 -4.41
CA ASP A 97 11.48 -1.04 -4.63
C ASP A 97 10.07 -0.58 -5.00
N ALA A 98 9.41 0.19 -4.15
CA ALA A 98 8.08 0.68 -4.43
C ALA A 98 7.99 1.55 -5.71
N PRO A 99 8.90 2.51 -5.96
CA PRO A 99 8.90 3.27 -7.21
C PRO A 99 9.02 2.43 -8.47
N LEU A 100 9.64 1.25 -8.43
CA LEU A 100 9.71 0.35 -9.59
C LEU A 100 8.47 -0.53 -9.72
N LEU A 101 7.91 -1.01 -8.60
CA LEU A 101 6.77 -1.92 -8.61
C LEU A 101 5.45 -1.21 -8.93
N LEU A 102 5.15 -0.08 -8.25
CA LEU A 102 3.82 0.53 -8.31
C LEU A 102 3.44 1.01 -9.73
N PRO A 103 4.33 1.70 -10.49
CA PRO A 103 4.03 2.07 -11.86
C PRO A 103 3.88 0.87 -12.80
N GLU A 104 4.61 -0.22 -12.55
CA GLU A 104 4.50 -1.44 -13.36
C GLU A 104 3.16 -2.13 -13.15
N VAL A 105 2.64 -2.15 -11.92
CA VAL A 105 1.29 -2.67 -11.64
C VAL A 105 0.25 -1.78 -12.32
N LEU A 106 0.38 -0.46 -12.22
CA LEU A 106 -0.53 0.47 -12.91
C LEU A 106 -0.53 0.23 -14.42
N ARG A 107 0.66 0.08 -15.03
CA ARG A 107 0.80 -0.15 -16.47
C ARG A 107 0.19 -1.49 -16.92
N ARG A 108 0.40 -2.58 -16.18
CA ARG A 108 -0.05 -3.92 -16.57
C ARG A 108 -1.46 -4.26 -16.13
N ARG A 109 -1.89 -3.73 -15.00
CA ARG A 109 -3.19 -4.05 -14.38
C ARG A 109 -4.20 -2.90 -14.46
N GLY A 110 -3.78 -1.71 -14.91
CA GLY A 110 -4.63 -0.51 -14.89
C GLY A 110 -4.99 -0.07 -13.47
N ARG A 111 -4.25 -0.53 -12.45
CA ARG A 111 -4.62 -0.33 -11.05
C ARG A 111 -3.58 0.47 -10.30
N LEU A 112 -4.02 1.62 -9.76
CA LEU A 112 -3.21 2.42 -8.85
C LEU A 112 -3.13 1.72 -7.49
N ILE A 113 -1.91 1.58 -6.96
CA ILE A 113 -1.69 1.08 -5.60
C ILE A 113 -1.36 2.25 -4.68
N ARG A 114 -2.09 2.34 -3.56
CA ARG A 114 -1.91 3.36 -2.53
C ARG A 114 -0.84 2.90 -1.53
N GLY A 115 0.32 3.52 -1.55
CA GLY A 115 1.41 3.22 -0.63
C GLY A 115 1.15 3.78 0.77
N LEU A 116 1.41 2.99 1.82
CA LEU A 116 1.43 3.47 3.20
C LEU A 116 2.84 3.96 3.55
N ALA A 117 3.04 5.27 3.53
CA ALA A 117 4.33 5.90 3.76
C ALA A 117 4.62 6.13 5.26
N GLU A 118 5.89 6.03 5.64
CA GLU A 118 6.36 6.33 6.98
C GLU A 118 6.12 7.81 7.35
N ASN A 119 5.83 8.04 8.63
CA ASN A 119 5.53 9.39 9.15
C ASN A 119 6.62 10.42 8.83
N VAL A 120 7.87 10.01 8.83
CA VAL A 120 9.02 10.88 8.54
C VAL A 120 8.97 11.44 7.11
N LEU A 121 8.57 10.63 6.14
CA LEU A 121 8.44 11.07 4.74
C LEU A 121 7.29 12.06 4.57
N ILE A 122 6.19 11.82 5.26
CA ILE A 122 5.01 12.71 5.25
C ILE A 122 5.29 14.03 6.00
N ALA A 123 6.22 14.05 6.96
CA ALA A 123 6.60 15.27 7.67
C ALA A 123 7.37 16.27 6.80
N VAL A 124 8.00 15.82 5.71
CA VAL A 124 8.75 16.72 4.78
C VAL A 124 7.80 17.29 3.73
N PRO A 125 7.51 18.59 3.68
CA PRO A 125 6.45 19.17 2.84
C PRO A 125 6.57 18.80 1.35
N GLY A 126 7.74 18.96 0.73
CA GLY A 126 7.95 18.61 -0.69
C GLY A 126 7.77 17.13 -0.97
N VAL A 127 8.32 16.26 -0.09
CA VAL A 127 8.18 14.80 -0.20
C VAL A 127 6.71 14.40 -0.01
N ARG A 128 6.03 14.99 0.98
CA ARG A 128 4.60 14.75 1.20
C ARG A 128 3.77 15.04 -0.04
N HIS A 129 3.96 16.21 -0.67
CA HIS A 129 3.21 16.58 -1.88
C HIS A 129 3.45 15.58 -3.01
N LEU A 130 4.69 15.16 -3.22
CA LEU A 130 5.04 14.14 -4.20
C LEU A 130 4.36 12.80 -3.90
N LEU A 131 4.44 12.33 -2.66
CA LEU A 131 3.83 11.08 -2.22
C LEU A 131 2.31 11.09 -2.38
N HIS A 132 1.64 12.16 -1.94
CA HIS A 132 0.19 12.31 -2.09
C HIS A 132 -0.23 12.37 -3.56
N HIS A 133 0.53 13.09 -4.40
CA HIS A 133 0.28 13.18 -5.85
C HIS A 133 0.29 11.80 -6.51
N TYR A 134 1.25 10.95 -6.13
CA TYR A 134 1.35 9.57 -6.65
C TYR A 134 0.59 8.53 -5.82
N GLY A 135 -0.35 8.96 -4.99
CA GLY A 135 -1.29 8.09 -4.31
C GLY A 135 -0.83 7.50 -2.98
N SER A 136 0.39 7.77 -2.53
CA SER A 136 0.83 7.34 -1.21
C SER A 136 0.26 8.23 -0.12
N VAL A 137 -0.05 7.64 1.03
CA VAL A 137 -0.66 8.31 2.18
C VAL A 137 0.11 7.96 3.45
N ARG A 138 -0.15 8.67 4.55
CA ARG A 138 0.43 8.33 5.84
C ARG A 138 0.03 6.91 6.25
N GLY A 139 1.00 6.11 6.68
CA GLY A 139 0.82 4.72 7.11
C GLY A 139 0.15 4.61 8.47
N THR A 140 -1.14 4.91 8.54
CA THR A 140 -1.99 4.72 9.73
C THR A 140 -3.01 3.62 9.47
N ARG A 141 -3.47 2.95 10.56
CA ARG A 141 -4.57 1.99 10.47
C ARG A 141 -5.83 2.64 9.85
N GLN A 142 -6.16 3.85 10.29
CA GLN A 142 -7.34 4.58 9.81
C GLN A 142 -7.28 4.83 8.30
N ASN A 143 -6.15 5.33 7.76
CA ASN A 143 -6.00 5.57 6.33
C ASN A 143 -6.05 4.26 5.52
N CYS A 144 -5.43 3.18 6.05
CA CYS A 144 -5.47 1.88 5.39
C CYS A 144 -6.90 1.35 5.26
N LEU A 145 -7.67 1.35 6.35
CA LEU A 145 -9.06 0.89 6.35
C LEU A 145 -9.94 1.75 5.45
N ALA A 146 -9.83 3.07 5.54
CA ALA A 146 -10.59 3.99 4.69
C ALA A 146 -10.35 3.76 3.19
N LEU A 147 -9.14 3.41 2.78
CA LEU A 147 -8.82 3.07 1.39
C LEU A 147 -9.37 1.70 1.00
N LEU A 148 -9.20 0.68 1.85
CA LEU A 148 -9.72 -0.66 1.59
C LEU A 148 -11.26 -0.67 1.50
N GLU A 149 -11.98 0.02 2.39
CA GLU A 149 -13.44 0.18 2.37
C GLU A 149 -13.94 0.80 1.05
N ARG A 150 -13.11 1.59 0.39
CA ARG A 150 -13.40 2.17 -0.93
C ARG A 150 -13.07 1.26 -2.11
N GLY A 151 -12.59 0.05 -1.83
CA GLY A 151 -12.17 -0.89 -2.87
C GLY A 151 -10.79 -0.59 -3.45
N GLU A 152 -9.96 0.22 -2.77
CA GLU A 152 -8.62 0.57 -3.25
C GLU A 152 -7.62 -0.58 -3.02
N ALA A 153 -6.55 -0.60 -3.82
CA ALA A 153 -5.39 -1.46 -3.59
C ALA A 153 -4.38 -0.74 -2.70
N VAL A 154 -4.03 -1.33 -1.57
CA VAL A 154 -3.12 -0.71 -0.59
C VAL A 154 -1.86 -1.55 -0.44
N MET A 155 -0.69 -0.91 -0.42
CA MET A 155 0.61 -1.56 -0.17
C MET A 155 1.13 -1.22 1.22
N VAL A 156 1.52 -2.26 1.96
CA VAL A 156 2.12 -2.13 3.29
C VAL A 156 3.41 -2.94 3.41
N PHE A 157 4.35 -2.39 4.16
CA PHE A 157 5.59 -3.04 4.54
C PHE A 157 5.59 -3.27 6.06
N PRO A 158 5.27 -4.49 6.56
CA PRO A 158 5.15 -4.72 8.01
C PRO A 158 6.42 -4.44 8.80
N GLY A 159 7.59 -4.64 8.21
CA GLY A 159 8.88 -4.29 8.81
C GLY A 159 9.13 -2.79 8.90
N GLY A 160 8.50 -2.01 8.01
CA GLY A 160 8.63 -0.55 7.94
C GLY A 160 10.08 -0.10 7.80
N GLY A 161 10.38 1.08 8.34
CA GLY A 161 11.72 1.67 8.29
C GLY A 161 12.83 0.78 8.86
N ARG A 162 12.53 -0.15 9.77
CA ARG A 162 13.55 -1.07 10.33
C ARG A 162 14.09 -2.04 9.28
N GLU A 163 13.30 -2.47 8.32
CA GLU A 163 13.79 -3.26 7.19
C GLU A 163 14.65 -2.42 6.26
N ALA A 164 14.27 -1.16 6.04
CA ALA A 164 15.01 -0.23 5.19
C ALA A 164 16.38 0.15 5.76
N VAL A 165 16.57 0.13 7.09
CA VAL A 165 17.82 0.47 7.77
C VAL A 165 18.52 -0.75 8.39
N ARG A 166 18.35 -1.93 7.77
CA ARG A 166 18.94 -3.18 8.26
C ARG A 166 20.46 -3.11 8.45
N ARG A 167 20.99 -4.03 9.24
CA ARG A 167 22.43 -4.16 9.53
C ARG A 167 23.10 -5.16 8.58
N LYS A 168 24.43 -5.20 8.60
CA LYS A 168 25.25 -6.09 7.75
C LYS A 168 24.80 -7.55 7.74
N ASN A 169 24.40 -8.09 8.89
CA ASN A 169 24.04 -9.51 9.05
C ASN A 169 22.54 -9.78 8.89
N GLU A 170 21.76 -8.80 8.46
CA GLU A 170 20.29 -8.87 8.36
C GLU A 170 19.78 -8.95 6.91
N LYS A 171 20.70 -9.13 5.95
CA LYS A 171 20.35 -9.32 4.55
C LYS A 171 19.43 -10.54 4.37
N TYR A 172 18.36 -10.37 3.61
CA TYR A 172 17.32 -11.39 3.37
C TYR A 172 16.51 -11.84 4.60
N HIS A 173 16.65 -11.21 5.73
CA HIS A 173 15.82 -11.50 6.89
C HIS A 173 14.61 -10.56 6.96
N LEU A 174 13.41 -11.13 7.08
CA LEU A 174 12.19 -10.37 7.34
C LEU A 174 12.21 -9.88 8.80
N LYS A 175 12.03 -8.57 9.00
CA LYS A 175 12.04 -7.95 10.33
C LYS A 175 10.62 -7.55 10.78
N TRP A 176 9.69 -8.44 10.64
CA TRP A 176 8.29 -8.17 10.99
C TRP A 176 8.01 -8.29 12.50
N GLU A 177 8.87 -9.00 13.23
CA GLU A 177 8.86 -9.05 14.72
C GLU A 177 7.46 -9.33 15.31
N GLY A 178 6.70 -10.26 14.72
CA GLY A 178 5.34 -10.59 15.16
C GLY A 178 4.29 -9.51 14.89
N ARG A 179 4.58 -8.51 14.06
CA ARG A 179 3.62 -7.48 13.68
C ARG A 179 2.52 -8.06 12.80
N THR A 180 1.33 -8.19 13.38
CA THR A 180 0.13 -8.74 12.71
C THR A 180 -0.90 -7.66 12.36
N GLY A 181 -0.55 -6.38 12.50
CA GLY A 181 -1.47 -5.27 12.25
C GLY A 181 -2.06 -5.28 10.84
N PHE A 182 -1.26 -5.61 9.83
CA PHE A 182 -1.72 -5.73 8.46
C PHE A 182 -2.79 -6.82 8.27
N ALA A 183 -2.61 -7.99 8.91
CA ALA A 183 -3.58 -9.08 8.83
C ALA A 183 -4.92 -8.69 9.51
N ARG A 184 -4.86 -7.98 10.64
CA ARG A 184 -6.07 -7.46 11.30
C ARG A 184 -6.82 -6.47 10.41
N MET A 185 -6.11 -5.58 9.73
CA MET A 185 -6.73 -4.62 8.79
C MET A 185 -7.37 -5.35 7.60
N ALA A 186 -6.71 -6.37 7.05
CA ALA A 186 -7.25 -7.16 5.94
C ALA A 186 -8.54 -7.89 6.36
N ILE A 187 -8.55 -8.55 7.52
CA ILE A 187 -9.73 -9.25 8.05
C ILE A 187 -10.87 -8.26 8.29
N GLU A 188 -10.60 -7.12 8.92
CA GLU A 188 -11.61 -6.11 9.22
C GLU A 188 -12.25 -5.50 7.97
N ALA A 189 -11.44 -5.28 6.93
CA ALA A 189 -11.91 -4.76 5.65
C ALA A 189 -12.45 -5.83 4.70
N GLY A 190 -12.36 -7.12 5.04
CA GLY A 190 -12.71 -8.23 4.13
C GLY A 190 -11.85 -8.24 2.86
N ALA A 191 -10.62 -7.73 2.94
CA ALA A 191 -9.72 -7.60 1.80
C ALA A 191 -8.76 -8.79 1.72
N PRO A 192 -8.60 -9.44 0.55
CA PRO A 192 -7.58 -10.45 0.36
C PRO A 192 -6.18 -9.84 0.51
N ILE A 193 -5.22 -10.65 0.98
CA ILE A 193 -3.82 -10.29 1.03
C ILE A 193 -3.09 -10.89 -0.17
N VAL A 194 -2.37 -10.05 -0.92
CA VAL A 194 -1.44 -10.50 -1.96
C VAL A 194 -0.02 -10.33 -1.42
N PRO A 195 0.71 -11.44 -1.17
CA PRO A 195 2.11 -11.35 -0.75
C PRO A 195 2.99 -10.88 -1.90
N ILE A 196 3.87 -9.93 -1.62
CA ILE A 196 4.82 -9.36 -2.57
C ILE A 196 6.24 -9.65 -2.10
N ALA A 197 7.01 -10.34 -2.93
CA ALA A 197 8.45 -10.53 -2.70
C ALA A 197 9.25 -9.58 -3.59
N MET A 198 10.21 -8.88 -3.00
CA MET A 198 11.12 -7.96 -3.69
C MET A 198 12.56 -8.31 -3.34
N ILE A 199 13.38 -8.63 -4.35
CA ILE A 199 14.74 -9.16 -4.17
C ILE A 199 15.70 -8.45 -5.13
N GLY A 200 16.99 -8.37 -4.75
CA GLY A 200 18.09 -7.85 -5.56
C GLY A 200 18.59 -6.48 -5.13
N VAL A 201 17.75 -5.63 -4.52
CA VAL A 201 18.19 -4.32 -4.02
C VAL A 201 19.26 -4.48 -2.94
N ASP A 202 19.12 -5.46 -2.06
CA ASP A 202 20.09 -5.77 -1.01
C ASP A 202 21.43 -6.24 -1.59
N ASP A 203 21.46 -6.79 -2.81
CA ASP A 203 22.69 -7.21 -3.49
C ASP A 203 23.39 -6.04 -4.17
N ALA A 204 22.64 -5.00 -4.52
CA ALA A 204 23.19 -3.81 -5.14
C ALA A 204 24.07 -2.98 -4.20
N TYR A 205 24.05 -3.29 -2.90
CA TYR A 205 24.81 -2.52 -1.90
C TYR A 205 25.53 -3.41 -0.90
N ASP A 206 26.66 -2.89 -0.40
CA ASP A 206 27.30 -3.36 0.84
C ASP A 206 27.07 -2.32 1.93
N ILE A 207 26.70 -2.76 3.10
CA ILE A 207 26.68 -1.91 4.28
C ILE A 207 28.13 -1.77 4.78
N VAL A 208 28.68 -0.57 4.68
CA VAL A 208 30.05 -0.26 5.13
C VAL A 208 30.08 -0.03 6.63
N VAL A 209 29.10 0.77 7.11
CA VAL A 209 28.95 1.13 8.53
C VAL A 209 27.50 1.00 8.91
N ASP A 210 27.21 0.24 9.96
CA ASP A 210 25.86 0.10 10.49
C ASP A 210 25.36 1.42 11.10
N GLY A 211 24.05 1.70 11.01
CA GLY A 211 23.45 2.94 11.48
C GLY A 211 23.68 3.25 12.98
N ASP A 212 23.93 2.23 13.80
CA ASP A 212 24.21 2.37 15.23
C ASP A 212 25.70 2.54 15.56
N HIS A 213 26.58 2.48 14.57
CA HIS A 213 28.01 2.63 14.77
C HIS A 213 28.38 4.02 15.32
N PRO A 214 29.32 4.12 16.27
CA PRO A 214 29.69 5.40 16.88
C PRO A 214 30.09 6.50 15.91
N VAL A 215 30.67 6.17 14.76
CA VAL A 215 31.07 7.15 13.73
C VAL A 215 29.88 7.88 13.14
N LEU A 216 28.67 7.31 13.19
CA LEU A 216 27.43 7.92 12.69
C LEU A 216 26.67 8.70 13.79
N ARG A 217 27.29 8.98 14.96
CA ARG A 217 26.67 9.82 16.01
C ARG A 217 26.17 11.18 15.50
N PRO A 218 26.92 11.92 14.68
CA PRO A 218 26.41 13.20 14.15
C PRO A 218 25.14 13.02 13.30
N LEU A 219 25.10 11.98 12.47
CA LEU A 219 23.91 11.67 11.65
C LEU A 219 22.72 11.27 12.53
N ARG A 220 22.96 10.47 13.58
CA ARG A 220 21.90 10.11 14.54
C ARG A 220 21.32 11.33 15.25
N TRP A 221 22.18 12.28 15.65
CA TRP A 221 21.71 13.53 16.23
C TRP A 221 20.81 14.31 15.27
N VAL A 222 21.16 14.39 13.98
CA VAL A 222 20.31 15.01 12.96
C VAL A 222 18.98 14.28 12.82
N VAL A 223 19.00 12.95 12.77
CA VAL A 223 17.79 12.11 12.69
C VAL A 223 16.87 12.36 13.89
N GLU A 224 17.42 12.41 15.11
CA GLU A 224 16.68 12.72 16.34
C GLU A 224 16.14 14.16 16.34
N ALA A 225 16.93 15.13 15.89
CA ALA A 225 16.51 16.53 15.79
C ALA A 225 15.34 16.74 14.80
N LEU A 226 15.21 15.86 13.81
CA LEU A 226 14.07 15.80 12.89
C LEU A 226 12.86 15.06 13.48
N GLY A 227 12.91 14.62 14.75
CA GLY A 227 11.84 13.88 15.40
C GLY A 227 11.72 12.41 14.94
N ILE A 228 12.77 11.88 14.30
CA ILE A 228 12.81 10.49 13.83
C ILE A 228 13.45 9.62 14.91
N ASN A 229 12.94 8.40 15.10
CA ASN A 229 13.59 7.46 16.00
C ASN A 229 15.03 7.19 15.54
N ARG A 230 16.00 7.35 16.41
CA ARG A 230 17.43 7.11 16.14
C ARG A 230 17.74 5.71 15.60
N GLU A 231 16.89 4.72 15.90
CA GLU A 231 17.03 3.36 15.38
C GLU A 231 16.82 3.30 13.86
N LEU A 232 16.18 4.32 13.27
CA LEU A 232 15.98 4.47 11.84
C LEU A 232 17.11 5.25 11.16
N THR A 233 18.26 5.42 11.83
CA THR A 233 19.44 6.01 11.20
C THR A 233 19.92 5.10 10.06
N PRO A 234 19.97 5.59 8.81
CA PRO A 234 20.40 4.79 7.68
C PRO A 234 21.87 4.37 7.83
N PRO A 235 22.20 3.14 7.45
CA PRO A 235 23.59 2.70 7.38
C PRO A 235 24.34 3.46 6.28
N LEU A 236 25.67 3.53 6.40
CA LEU A 236 26.51 3.96 5.29
C LEU A 236 26.66 2.78 4.33
N VAL A 237 26.18 2.97 3.10
CA VAL A 237 26.23 1.95 2.06
C VAL A 237 27.20 2.34 0.96
N ARG A 238 27.72 1.34 0.26
CA ARG A 238 28.44 1.52 -1.02
C ARG A 238 27.86 0.56 -2.06
N GLY A 239 27.76 1.02 -3.28
CA GLY A 239 27.43 0.22 -4.44
C GLY A 239 28.63 0.04 -5.35
N ILE A 240 28.70 0.79 -6.46
CA ILE A 240 29.84 0.75 -7.38
C ILE A 240 31.02 1.52 -6.81
N GLY A 241 32.13 0.80 -6.60
CA GLY A 241 33.31 1.40 -6.00
C GLY A 241 32.99 2.01 -4.63
N PRO A 242 33.44 3.23 -4.32
CA PRO A 242 33.14 3.91 -3.05
C PRO A 242 31.84 4.74 -3.10
N THR A 243 31.03 4.63 -4.16
CA THR A 243 29.87 5.48 -4.36
C THR A 243 28.57 4.83 -3.81
N PRO A 244 27.52 5.61 -3.51
CA PRO A 244 26.20 5.08 -3.16
C PRO A 244 25.36 4.67 -4.39
N LEU A 245 25.92 4.65 -5.59
CA LEU A 245 25.23 4.19 -6.78
C LEU A 245 25.07 2.66 -6.72
N PRO A 246 23.85 2.13 -6.97
CA PRO A 246 23.64 0.69 -6.89
C PRO A 246 24.50 -0.06 -7.92
N ARG A 247 24.97 -1.25 -7.58
CA ARG A 247 25.54 -2.18 -8.55
C ARG A 247 24.49 -2.58 -9.58
N PRO A 248 24.88 -3.00 -10.80
CA PRO A 248 23.96 -3.41 -11.85
C PRO A 248 23.34 -4.79 -11.56
N GLU A 249 22.80 -4.95 -10.38
CA GLU A 249 22.12 -6.18 -9.96
C GLU A 249 20.70 -6.21 -10.52
N ARG A 250 20.26 -7.40 -10.90
CA ARG A 250 18.89 -7.56 -11.38
C ARG A 250 17.90 -7.59 -10.23
N PHE A 251 16.85 -6.79 -10.33
CA PHE A 251 15.79 -6.76 -9.34
C PHE A 251 14.62 -7.66 -9.76
N TYR A 252 14.06 -8.35 -8.79
CA TYR A 252 12.95 -9.27 -8.98
C TYR A 252 11.79 -8.89 -8.08
N PHE A 253 10.60 -8.89 -8.67
CA PHE A 253 9.34 -8.60 -8.00
C PHE A 253 8.37 -9.73 -8.30
N ALA A 254 7.78 -10.32 -7.28
CA ALA A 254 6.82 -11.41 -7.45
C ALA A 254 5.58 -11.17 -6.58
N ALA A 255 4.41 -11.24 -7.19
CA ALA A 255 3.14 -11.26 -6.49
C ALA A 255 2.65 -12.71 -6.38
N GLY A 256 2.47 -13.19 -5.14
CA GLY A 256 1.90 -14.50 -4.86
C GLY A 256 0.38 -14.55 -5.08
N ALA A 257 -0.21 -15.73 -4.95
CA ALA A 257 -1.65 -15.88 -4.98
C ALA A 257 -2.32 -15.14 -3.80
N PRO A 258 -3.52 -14.58 -3.99
CA PRO A 258 -4.28 -14.00 -2.89
C PRO A 258 -4.64 -15.03 -1.81
N ILE A 259 -4.60 -14.62 -0.55
CA ILE A 259 -4.96 -15.42 0.62
C ILE A 259 -5.99 -14.68 1.47
#